data_628dd22d4e8451f838faa468bbe29597
#
_entry.id   628dd22d4e8451f838faa468bbe29597
#
_cell.length_a   1.000
_cell.length_b   1.000
_cell.length_c   1.000
_cell.angle_alpha   90.00
_cell.angle_beta   90.00
_cell.angle_gamma   90.00
#
_symmetry.space_group_name_H-M   'P 1'
#
loop_
_entity.id
_entity.type
_entity.pdbx_description
1 polymer ?
#
loop_
_entity_poly.entity_id
_entity_poly.type
_entity_poly.pdbx_seq_one_letter_code
_entity_poly.pdbx_strand_id
1 'polypeptide(L)'
;MVRLQPRQSQDPARSASAEQTKAVALRLFAERGVDGVTVREIASAAGQKNHGVVGYYFGSKEALVREIIVDGAIAIDQRRNALLDQLEGEGGPRDVREVVDVLIFPAADPDDHYYLRFIVMLTMTHRDLMMDALENRWNSGYQRCLDHLRKLMPSMPPALQNQRLLFMGAALGAVLAARQQAMADRSRDHPIWDSPVSLEHFAQSLTALLEAPLELAPERSE
;
A
#
# COMPACT_ATOMS: atom_id res chain seq x y z
N MET A 1 10.74 25.25 -7.80
CA MET A 1 11.05 23.80 -7.72
C MET A 1 12.14 23.62 -6.68
N VAL A 2 11.78 23.29 -5.43
CA VAL A 2 12.75 23.00 -4.36
C VAL A 2 12.94 21.50 -4.36
N ARG A 3 14.10 21.01 -4.81
CA ARG A 3 14.50 19.61 -4.67
C ARG A 3 14.72 19.32 -3.20
N LEU A 4 13.80 18.58 -2.58
CA LEU A 4 14.04 17.96 -1.29
C LEU A 4 15.03 16.81 -1.50
N GLN A 5 16.32 17.10 -1.30
CA GLN A 5 17.30 16.03 -1.12
C GLN A 5 17.11 15.47 0.30
N PRO A 6 17.07 14.14 0.48
CA PRO A 6 17.08 13.56 1.82
C PRO A 6 18.37 14.01 2.53
N ARG A 7 18.24 14.73 3.64
CA ARG A 7 19.35 15.03 4.53
C ARG A 7 19.78 13.72 5.20
N GLN A 8 20.69 13.00 4.59
CA GLN A 8 21.40 11.91 5.25
C GLN A 8 22.19 12.51 6.41
N SER A 9 21.70 12.33 7.64
CA SER A 9 22.47 12.65 8.82
C SER A 9 23.54 11.57 8.97
N GLN A 10 24.80 11.99 8.97
CA GLN A 10 25.98 11.09 9.15
C GLN A 10 26.14 10.58 10.60
N ASP A 11 25.21 10.91 11.50
CA ASP A 11 25.20 10.45 12.90
C ASP A 11 24.22 9.26 13.06
N PRO A 12 24.76 8.03 13.34
CA PRO A 12 23.94 6.82 13.48
C PRO A 12 22.89 6.90 14.58
N ALA A 13 23.17 7.58 15.69
CA ALA A 13 22.23 7.73 16.81
C ALA A 13 21.06 8.66 16.44
N ARG A 14 21.35 9.71 15.67
CA ARG A 14 20.34 10.62 15.13
C ARG A 14 19.43 9.92 14.12
N SER A 15 20.00 9.11 13.25
CA SER A 15 19.26 8.30 12.29
C SER A 15 18.33 7.30 12.99
N ALA A 16 18.82 6.57 13.99
CA ALA A 16 18.02 5.62 14.76
C ALA A 16 16.83 6.27 15.49
N SER A 17 17.03 7.48 16.06
CA SER A 17 15.96 8.22 16.73
C SER A 17 14.89 8.75 15.74
N ALA A 18 15.30 9.15 14.54
CA ALA A 18 14.39 9.54 13.48
C ALA A 18 13.55 8.33 12.99
N GLU A 19 14.18 7.19 12.73
CA GLU A 19 13.50 5.95 12.32
C GLU A 19 12.53 5.46 13.41
N GLN A 20 12.92 5.50 14.68
CA GLN A 20 12.00 5.15 15.78
C GLN A 20 10.79 6.11 15.82
N THR A 21 11.01 7.41 15.64
CA THR A 21 9.93 8.40 15.61
C THR A 21 8.99 8.14 14.43
N LYS A 22 9.52 7.81 13.27
CA LYS A 22 8.77 7.46 12.07
C LYS A 22 7.94 6.18 12.26
N ALA A 23 8.53 5.12 12.81
CA ALA A 23 7.83 3.86 13.08
C ALA A 23 6.67 4.05 14.08
N VAL A 24 6.87 4.85 15.14
CA VAL A 24 5.81 5.19 16.10
C VAL A 24 4.71 6.01 15.43
N ALA A 25 5.07 6.99 14.58
CA ALA A 25 4.10 7.80 13.85
C ALA A 25 3.25 6.93 12.90
N LEU A 26 3.88 6.02 12.13
CA LEU A 26 3.20 5.07 11.26
C LEU A 26 2.15 4.26 12.04
N ARG A 27 2.53 3.69 13.18
CA ARG A 27 1.60 2.95 14.05
C ARG A 27 0.41 3.82 14.47
N LEU A 28 0.66 5.01 15.01
CA LEU A 28 -0.39 5.91 15.48
C LEU A 28 -1.31 6.36 14.33
N PHE A 29 -0.77 6.65 13.16
CA PHE A 29 -1.54 7.02 11.98
C PHE A 29 -2.39 5.84 11.45
N ALA A 30 -1.85 4.62 11.48
CA ALA A 30 -2.60 3.42 11.12
C ALA A 30 -3.74 3.11 12.11
N GLU A 31 -3.59 3.46 13.39
CA GLU A 31 -4.59 3.22 14.44
C GLU A 31 -5.68 4.29 14.47
N ARG A 32 -5.34 5.56 14.22
CA ARG A 32 -6.19 6.72 14.53
C ARG A 32 -6.38 7.71 13.38
N GLY A 33 -5.77 7.44 12.23
CA GLY A 33 -5.71 8.38 11.10
C GLY A 33 -4.72 9.54 11.35
N VAL A 34 -4.35 10.19 10.25
CA VAL A 34 -3.38 11.31 10.31
C VAL A 34 -3.92 12.47 11.16
N ASP A 35 -5.18 12.85 10.98
CA ASP A 35 -5.75 14.02 11.69
C ASP A 35 -5.93 13.77 13.18
N GLY A 36 -6.17 12.52 13.58
CA GLY A 36 -6.37 12.12 14.97
C GLY A 36 -5.09 12.05 15.81
N VAL A 37 -3.91 12.41 15.27
CA VAL A 37 -2.62 12.29 15.95
C VAL A 37 -1.87 13.62 15.92
N THR A 38 -1.41 14.08 17.07
CA THR A 38 -0.59 15.29 17.20
C THR A 38 0.91 14.99 17.22
N VAL A 39 1.74 15.96 16.83
CA VAL A 39 3.21 15.83 16.91
C VAL A 39 3.71 15.60 18.34
N ARG A 40 2.97 16.10 19.36
CA ARG A 40 3.29 15.87 20.77
C ARG A 40 3.07 14.42 21.18
N GLU A 41 1.98 13.80 20.72
CA GLU A 41 1.70 12.39 20.97
C GLU A 41 2.75 11.50 20.31
N ILE A 42 3.15 11.81 19.07
CA ILE A 42 4.23 11.09 18.38
C ILE A 42 5.52 11.16 19.21
N ALA A 43 5.93 12.36 19.61
CA ALA A 43 7.15 12.55 20.40
C ALA A 43 7.09 11.80 21.74
N SER A 44 5.99 11.90 22.45
CA SER A 44 5.77 11.21 23.74
C SER A 44 5.82 9.69 23.56
N ALA A 45 5.11 9.15 22.58
CA ALA A 45 5.08 7.71 22.30
C ALA A 45 6.43 7.15 21.79
N ALA A 46 7.26 8.00 21.15
CA ALA A 46 8.62 7.67 20.75
C ALA A 46 9.65 7.80 21.89
N GLY A 47 9.20 8.11 23.13
CA GLY A 47 10.08 8.29 24.29
C GLY A 47 10.96 9.53 24.20
N GLN A 48 10.60 10.51 23.37
CA GLN A 48 11.38 11.72 23.16
C GLN A 48 11.04 12.77 24.23
N LYS A 49 12.07 13.29 24.92
CA LYS A 49 11.90 14.36 25.91
C LYS A 49 11.53 15.71 25.27
N ASN A 50 11.93 15.93 24.02
CA ASN A 50 11.66 17.14 23.27
C ASN A 50 10.47 16.95 22.33
N HIS A 51 9.37 17.66 22.56
CA HIS A 51 8.18 17.61 21.69
C HIS A 51 8.40 18.22 20.29
N GLY A 52 9.50 18.95 20.07
CA GLY A 52 9.90 19.49 18.78
C GLY A 52 10.59 18.48 17.85
N VAL A 53 10.72 17.22 18.25
CA VAL A 53 11.47 16.18 17.53
C VAL A 53 10.99 15.95 16.09
N VAL A 54 9.67 16.00 15.85
CA VAL A 54 9.10 15.86 14.51
C VAL A 54 9.52 17.05 13.62
N GLY A 55 9.44 18.27 14.15
CA GLY A 55 9.93 19.46 13.44
C GLY A 55 11.44 19.40 13.17
N TYR A 56 12.20 18.88 14.12
CA TYR A 56 13.65 18.77 14.02
C TYR A 56 14.12 17.75 12.96
N TYR A 57 13.51 16.56 12.92
CA TYR A 57 13.90 15.50 11.96
C TYR A 57 13.25 15.66 10.59
N PHE A 58 11.96 16.00 10.56
CA PHE A 58 11.14 15.94 9.35
C PHE A 58 10.68 17.32 8.86
N GLY A 59 10.83 18.38 9.67
CA GLY A 59 10.37 19.73 9.34
C GLY A 59 8.89 19.96 9.70
N SER A 60 8.00 19.06 9.33
CA SER A 60 6.56 19.14 9.64
C SER A 60 5.93 17.75 9.78
N LYS A 61 4.71 17.69 10.32
CA LYS A 61 3.91 16.46 10.34
C LYS A 61 3.57 15.98 8.94
N GLU A 62 3.26 16.89 8.01
CA GLU A 62 2.97 16.55 6.62
C GLU A 62 4.21 15.94 5.93
N ALA A 63 5.40 16.52 6.14
CA ALA A 63 6.63 15.96 5.60
C ALA A 63 6.93 14.57 6.15
N LEU A 64 6.67 14.32 7.44
CA LEU A 64 6.75 12.99 8.04
C LEU A 64 5.76 12.00 7.38
N VAL A 65 4.51 12.42 7.14
CA VAL A 65 3.51 11.60 6.44
C VAL A 65 3.99 11.25 5.04
N ARG A 66 4.50 12.22 4.28
CA ARG A 66 5.07 12.01 2.93
C ARG A 66 6.24 11.03 2.93
N GLU A 67 7.13 11.15 3.90
CA GLU A 67 8.27 10.23 4.03
C GLU A 67 7.79 8.80 4.31
N ILE A 68 6.83 8.62 5.21
CA ILE A 68 6.23 7.30 5.50
C ILE A 68 5.57 6.70 4.24
N ILE A 69 4.82 7.51 3.48
CA ILE A 69 4.21 7.05 2.21
C ILE A 69 5.28 6.52 1.26
N VAL A 70 6.33 7.29 1.05
CA VAL A 70 7.38 6.97 0.07
C VAL A 70 8.19 5.75 0.49
N ASP A 71 8.61 5.65 1.76
CA ASP A 71 9.43 4.55 2.25
C ASP A 71 8.74 3.19 2.07
N GLY A 72 7.48 3.09 2.46
CA GLY A 72 6.72 1.85 2.30
C GLY A 72 6.38 1.56 0.83
N ALA A 73 6.10 2.59 0.03
CA ALA A 73 5.84 2.43 -1.39
C ALA A 73 7.08 1.90 -2.13
N ILE A 74 8.28 2.42 -1.84
CA ILE A 74 9.54 1.97 -2.44
C ILE A 74 9.73 0.47 -2.21
N ALA A 75 9.55 -0.01 -0.97
CA ALA A 75 9.77 -1.41 -0.62
C ALA A 75 8.85 -2.35 -1.41
N ILE A 76 7.57 -2.00 -1.55
CA ILE A 76 6.59 -2.78 -2.31
C ILE A 76 6.85 -2.67 -3.82
N ASP A 77 7.13 -1.46 -4.31
CA ASP A 77 7.34 -1.19 -5.74
C ASP A 77 8.58 -1.91 -6.26
N GLN A 78 9.67 -1.93 -5.50
CA GLN A 78 10.89 -2.67 -5.85
C GLN A 78 10.62 -4.17 -5.99
N ARG A 79 9.88 -4.79 -5.05
CA ARG A 79 9.52 -6.21 -5.11
C ARG A 79 8.61 -6.52 -6.30
N ARG A 80 7.63 -5.65 -6.59
CA ARG A 80 6.76 -5.80 -7.76
C ARG A 80 7.52 -5.70 -9.07
N ASN A 81 8.36 -4.68 -9.21
CA ASN A 81 9.16 -4.50 -10.41
C ASN A 81 10.11 -5.68 -10.67
N ALA A 82 10.76 -6.22 -9.63
CA ALA A 82 11.64 -7.38 -9.78
C ALA A 82 10.89 -8.61 -10.34
N LEU A 83 9.66 -8.88 -9.86
CA LEU A 83 8.83 -9.97 -10.37
C LEU A 83 8.34 -9.70 -11.80
N LEU A 84 7.94 -8.46 -12.09
CA LEU A 84 7.52 -8.08 -13.45
C LEU A 84 8.67 -8.16 -14.45
N ASP A 85 9.88 -7.75 -14.06
CA ASP A 85 11.07 -7.84 -14.92
C ASP A 85 11.39 -9.29 -15.26
N GLN A 86 11.22 -10.22 -14.32
CA GLN A 86 11.36 -11.64 -14.58
C GLN A 86 10.28 -12.14 -15.56
N LEU A 87 9.00 -11.88 -15.29
CA LEU A 87 7.89 -12.30 -16.14
C LEU A 87 8.02 -11.72 -17.56
N GLU A 88 8.35 -10.45 -17.68
CA GLU A 88 8.54 -9.79 -18.98
C GLU A 88 9.75 -10.33 -19.74
N GLY A 89 10.83 -10.72 -19.03
CA GLY A 89 11.98 -11.42 -19.62
C GLY A 89 11.63 -12.80 -20.18
N GLU A 90 10.57 -13.43 -19.68
CA GLU A 90 10.05 -14.73 -20.14
C GLU A 90 8.94 -14.62 -21.19
N GLY A 91 8.64 -13.41 -21.67
CA GLY A 91 7.62 -13.13 -22.69
C GLY A 91 6.36 -12.43 -22.18
N GLY A 92 6.33 -12.05 -20.93
CA GLY A 92 5.24 -11.37 -20.23
C GLY A 92 4.32 -12.30 -19.45
N PRO A 93 3.48 -11.75 -18.55
CA PRO A 93 2.50 -12.53 -17.81
C PRO A 93 1.54 -13.26 -18.78
N ARG A 94 1.29 -14.53 -18.52
CA ARG A 94 0.48 -15.43 -19.39
C ARG A 94 -1.01 -15.29 -19.13
N ASP A 95 -1.38 -14.95 -17.89
CA ASP A 95 -2.78 -14.86 -17.45
C ASP A 95 -2.96 -13.79 -16.34
N VAL A 96 -4.22 -13.53 -16.01
CA VAL A 96 -4.61 -12.57 -14.97
C VAL A 96 -4.05 -12.96 -13.60
N ARG A 97 -3.97 -14.27 -13.32
CA ARG A 97 -3.53 -14.79 -12.03
C ARG A 97 -2.06 -14.43 -11.75
N GLU A 98 -1.17 -14.56 -12.70
CA GLU A 98 0.24 -14.20 -12.52
C GLU A 98 0.39 -12.71 -12.13
N VAL A 99 -0.41 -11.83 -12.72
CA VAL A 99 -0.39 -10.40 -12.36
C VAL A 99 -1.00 -10.14 -10.98
N VAL A 100 -2.07 -10.86 -10.63
CA VAL A 100 -2.69 -10.78 -9.30
C VAL A 100 -1.71 -11.23 -8.21
N ASP A 101 -0.90 -12.25 -8.46
CA ASP A 101 0.13 -12.70 -7.53
C ASP A 101 1.20 -11.60 -7.30
N VAL A 102 1.63 -10.91 -8.36
CA VAL A 102 2.53 -9.75 -8.25
C VAL A 102 1.90 -8.60 -7.46
N LEU A 103 0.59 -8.43 -7.48
CA LEU A 103 -0.09 -7.41 -6.69
C LEU A 103 -0.16 -7.77 -5.21
N ILE A 104 -0.42 -9.04 -4.86
CA ILE A 104 -0.70 -9.50 -3.51
C ILE A 104 0.60 -9.79 -2.73
N PHE A 105 1.44 -10.70 -3.22
CA PHE A 105 2.53 -11.26 -2.42
C PHE A 105 3.60 -10.24 -2.02
N PRO A 106 4.03 -9.29 -2.88
CA PRO A 106 4.97 -8.25 -2.48
C PRO A 106 4.45 -7.29 -1.41
N ALA A 107 3.13 -7.14 -1.32
CA ALA A 107 2.48 -6.26 -0.34
C ALA A 107 2.12 -6.99 0.97
N ALA A 108 2.10 -8.32 0.97
CA ALA A 108 1.72 -9.14 2.12
C ALA A 108 2.91 -9.45 3.06
N ASP A 109 3.83 -8.50 3.24
CA ASP A 109 5.01 -8.65 4.10
C ASP A 109 4.60 -8.96 5.55
N PRO A 110 5.07 -10.08 6.13
CA PRO A 110 4.71 -10.45 7.50
C PRO A 110 5.32 -9.53 8.56
N ASP A 111 6.39 -8.82 8.25
CA ASP A 111 7.07 -7.91 9.18
C ASP A 111 6.48 -6.48 9.13
N ASP A 112 5.70 -6.16 8.10
CA ASP A 112 4.96 -4.90 8.03
C ASP A 112 3.60 -5.04 8.74
N HIS A 113 3.43 -4.36 9.87
CA HIS A 113 2.22 -4.45 10.69
C HIS A 113 1.26 -3.26 10.52
N TYR A 114 1.67 -2.16 9.85
CA TYR A 114 0.91 -0.91 9.90
C TYR A 114 0.77 -0.19 8.57
N TYR A 115 1.67 -0.41 7.60
CA TYR A 115 1.76 0.41 6.40
C TYR A 115 0.52 0.32 5.51
N LEU A 116 0.05 -0.89 5.23
CA LEU A 116 -1.13 -1.07 4.37
C LEU A 116 -2.39 -0.45 4.99
N ARG A 117 -2.57 -0.62 6.30
CA ARG A 117 -3.69 0.00 7.02
C ARG A 117 -3.60 1.53 6.96
N PHE A 118 -2.41 2.09 7.18
CA PHE A 118 -2.17 3.52 7.04
C PHE A 118 -2.50 4.02 5.63
N ILE A 119 -2.03 3.34 4.58
CA ILE A 119 -2.27 3.72 3.17
C ILE A 119 -3.75 3.64 2.81
N VAL A 120 -4.46 2.59 3.25
CA VAL A 120 -5.91 2.46 3.00
C VAL A 120 -6.68 3.62 3.65
N MET A 121 -6.40 3.95 4.91
CA MET A 121 -7.03 5.07 5.59
C MET A 121 -6.70 6.41 4.90
N LEU A 122 -5.44 6.60 4.54
CA LEU A 122 -4.96 7.82 3.88
C LEU A 122 -5.61 7.99 2.49
N THR A 123 -5.78 6.90 1.74
CA THR A 123 -6.45 6.92 0.43
C THR A 123 -7.89 7.43 0.53
N MET A 124 -8.57 7.13 1.62
CA MET A 124 -9.96 7.55 1.85
C MET A 124 -10.08 8.98 2.36
N THR A 125 -9.07 9.50 3.08
CA THR A 125 -9.16 10.79 3.76
C THR A 125 -8.27 11.87 3.13
N HIS A 126 -7.12 11.51 2.56
CA HIS A 126 -6.09 12.41 2.05
C HIS A 126 -5.50 11.90 0.72
N ARG A 127 -6.38 11.49 -0.19
CA ARG A 127 -5.97 10.90 -1.48
C ARG A 127 -5.00 11.78 -2.26
N ASP A 128 -5.25 13.08 -2.30
CA ASP A 128 -4.41 14.02 -3.06
C ASP A 128 -2.99 14.10 -2.48
N LEU A 129 -2.85 14.14 -1.15
CA LEU A 129 -1.56 14.08 -0.47
C LEU A 129 -0.79 12.80 -0.80
N MET A 130 -1.49 11.66 -0.82
CA MET A 130 -0.87 10.38 -1.17
C MET A 130 -0.40 10.36 -2.62
N MET A 131 -1.25 10.78 -3.56
CA MET A 131 -0.91 10.78 -4.98
C MET A 131 0.24 11.73 -5.30
N ASP A 132 0.25 12.90 -4.66
CA ASP A 132 1.33 13.89 -4.79
C ASP A 132 2.65 13.35 -4.20
N ALA A 133 2.62 12.70 -3.04
CA ALA A 133 3.81 12.08 -2.43
C ALA A 133 4.41 10.96 -3.31
N LEU A 134 3.57 10.18 -4.00
CA LEU A 134 4.02 9.09 -4.87
C LEU A 134 4.61 9.58 -6.20
N GLU A 135 4.31 10.81 -6.65
CA GLU A 135 4.85 11.46 -7.87
C GLU A 135 4.80 10.57 -9.13
N ASN A 136 3.87 9.61 -9.22
CA ASN A 136 3.82 8.55 -10.25
C ASN A 136 5.12 7.74 -10.42
N ARG A 137 6.03 7.84 -9.46
CA ARG A 137 7.36 7.23 -9.48
C ARG A 137 7.45 6.02 -8.55
N TRP A 138 6.78 6.09 -7.39
CA TRP A 138 6.86 5.08 -6.34
C TRP A 138 5.71 4.07 -6.37
N ASN A 139 5.02 3.98 -7.50
CA ASN A 139 3.98 3.00 -7.79
C ASN A 139 4.09 2.45 -9.22
N SER A 140 5.27 2.47 -9.79
CA SER A 140 5.53 2.06 -11.18
C SER A 140 5.16 0.59 -11.41
N GLY A 141 5.51 -0.31 -10.50
CA GLY A 141 5.14 -1.72 -10.56
C GLY A 141 3.63 -1.94 -10.51
N TYR A 142 2.90 -1.14 -9.70
CA TYR A 142 1.44 -1.20 -9.69
C TYR A 142 0.85 -0.76 -11.04
N GLN A 143 1.34 0.31 -11.65
CA GLN A 143 0.87 0.77 -12.96
C GLN A 143 1.17 -0.27 -14.05
N ARG A 144 2.36 -0.89 -14.05
CA ARG A 144 2.70 -2.00 -14.96
C ARG A 144 1.72 -3.17 -14.80
N CYS A 145 1.38 -3.55 -13.56
CA CYS A 145 0.35 -4.57 -13.30
C CYS A 145 -1.00 -4.19 -13.94
N LEU A 146 -1.45 -2.93 -13.77
CA LEU A 146 -2.70 -2.47 -14.39
C LEU A 146 -2.65 -2.54 -15.93
N ASP A 147 -1.50 -2.24 -16.53
CA ASP A 147 -1.32 -2.29 -17.99
C ASP A 147 -1.35 -3.74 -18.51
N HIS A 148 -0.76 -4.70 -17.77
CA HIS A 148 -0.89 -6.12 -18.08
C HIS A 148 -2.32 -6.62 -17.90
N LEU A 149 -2.99 -6.26 -16.79
CA LEU A 149 -4.39 -6.65 -16.56
C LEU A 149 -5.32 -6.14 -17.65
N ARG A 150 -5.15 -4.90 -18.13
CA ARG A 150 -5.95 -4.37 -19.26
C ARG A 150 -5.83 -5.19 -20.53
N LYS A 151 -4.68 -5.83 -20.75
CA LYS A 151 -4.45 -6.70 -21.93
C LYS A 151 -4.98 -8.12 -21.75
N LEU A 152 -4.95 -8.64 -20.51
CA LEU A 152 -5.27 -10.03 -20.19
C LEU A 152 -6.74 -10.23 -19.80
N MET A 153 -7.41 -9.22 -19.28
CA MET A 153 -8.82 -9.30 -18.91
C MET A 153 -9.71 -9.55 -20.13
N PRO A 154 -10.89 -10.20 -19.94
CA PRO A 154 -11.87 -10.35 -21.01
C PRO A 154 -12.23 -9.04 -21.68
N SER A 155 -12.54 -9.09 -22.98
CA SER A 155 -12.94 -7.90 -23.75
C SER A 155 -14.21 -7.28 -23.18
N MET A 156 -14.15 -5.99 -22.85
CA MET A 156 -15.27 -5.20 -22.32
C MET A 156 -15.06 -3.71 -22.63
N PRO A 157 -16.12 -2.87 -22.51
CA PRO A 157 -15.98 -1.43 -22.64
C PRO A 157 -14.94 -0.86 -21.65
N PRO A 158 -14.07 0.09 -22.08
CA PRO A 158 -12.98 0.62 -21.24
C PRO A 158 -13.44 1.18 -19.89
N ALA A 159 -14.64 1.78 -19.84
CA ALA A 159 -15.22 2.28 -18.59
C ALA A 159 -15.47 1.16 -17.57
N LEU A 160 -15.99 0.02 -18.02
CA LEU A 160 -16.25 -1.15 -17.16
C LEU A 160 -14.94 -1.86 -16.77
N GLN A 161 -13.96 -1.91 -17.68
CA GLN A 161 -12.65 -2.41 -17.37
C GLN A 161 -11.97 -1.58 -16.25
N ASN A 162 -11.98 -0.26 -16.35
CA ASN A 162 -11.46 0.62 -15.32
C ASN A 162 -12.23 0.49 -13.99
N GLN A 163 -13.55 0.34 -14.04
CA GLN A 163 -14.37 0.12 -12.84
C GLN A 163 -14.00 -1.20 -12.15
N ARG A 164 -13.76 -2.28 -12.92
CA ARG A 164 -13.36 -3.58 -12.39
C ARG A 164 -11.96 -3.51 -11.75
N LEU A 165 -11.02 -2.78 -12.36
CA LEU A 165 -9.71 -2.50 -11.77
C LEU A 165 -9.82 -1.68 -10.47
N LEU A 166 -10.77 -0.76 -10.40
CA LEU A 166 -11.07 -0.02 -9.16
C LEU A 166 -11.59 -0.97 -8.06
N PHE A 167 -12.52 -1.88 -8.39
CA PHE A 167 -13.02 -2.88 -7.44
C PHE A 167 -11.90 -3.79 -6.94
N MET A 168 -11.04 -4.26 -7.85
CA MET A 168 -9.86 -5.04 -7.50
C MET A 168 -8.94 -4.29 -6.54
N GLY A 169 -8.61 -3.02 -6.84
CA GLY A 169 -7.74 -2.21 -5.99
C GLY A 169 -8.33 -1.96 -4.60
N ALA A 170 -9.65 -1.72 -4.50
CA ALA A 170 -10.36 -1.56 -3.24
C ALA A 170 -10.33 -2.86 -2.41
N ALA A 171 -10.62 -4.01 -3.03
CA ALA A 171 -10.56 -5.32 -2.37
C ALA A 171 -9.15 -5.67 -1.93
N LEU A 172 -8.15 -5.45 -2.79
CA LEU A 172 -6.72 -5.66 -2.49
C LEU A 172 -6.31 -4.89 -1.24
N GLY A 173 -6.56 -3.58 -1.21
CA GLY A 173 -6.19 -2.75 -0.08
C GLY A 173 -6.92 -3.15 1.21
N ALA A 174 -8.25 -3.31 1.16
CA ALA A 174 -9.06 -3.63 2.34
C ALA A 174 -8.71 -5.00 2.95
N VAL A 175 -8.56 -6.03 2.13
CA VAL A 175 -8.27 -7.40 2.61
C VAL A 175 -6.86 -7.50 3.19
N LEU A 176 -5.85 -6.93 2.52
CA LEU A 176 -4.48 -6.95 3.02
C LEU A 176 -4.32 -6.12 4.30
N ALA A 177 -5.00 -4.96 4.41
CA ALA A 177 -5.01 -4.16 5.63
C ALA A 177 -5.71 -4.89 6.79
N ALA A 178 -6.84 -5.59 6.53
CA ALA A 178 -7.53 -6.39 7.54
C ALA A 178 -6.68 -7.57 8.01
N ARG A 179 -5.99 -8.26 7.10
CA ARG A 179 -5.03 -9.31 7.45
C ARG A 179 -3.90 -8.75 8.31
N GLN A 180 -3.27 -7.66 7.89
CA GLN A 180 -2.19 -7.00 8.64
C GLN A 180 -2.63 -6.63 10.07
N GLN A 181 -3.84 -6.08 10.22
CA GLN A 181 -4.40 -5.75 11.53
C GLN A 181 -4.61 -6.99 12.39
N ALA A 182 -5.15 -8.06 11.82
CA ALA A 182 -5.36 -9.32 12.55
C ALA A 182 -4.02 -9.91 13.01
N MET A 183 -3.04 -10.01 12.10
CA MET A 183 -1.72 -10.58 12.41
C MET A 183 -0.90 -9.74 13.42
N ALA A 184 -1.19 -8.46 13.55
CA ALA A 184 -0.59 -7.60 14.57
C ALA A 184 -1.14 -7.88 16.00
N ASP A 185 -2.34 -8.40 16.11
CA ASP A 185 -2.95 -8.80 17.39
C ASP A 185 -2.48 -10.21 17.80
N ARG A 186 -1.46 -10.28 18.64
CA ARG A 186 -0.91 -11.53 19.15
C ARG A 186 -1.63 -12.07 20.40
N SER A 187 -2.74 -11.45 20.81
CA SER A 187 -3.50 -11.85 22.01
C SER A 187 -4.39 -13.08 21.78
N ARG A 188 -4.60 -13.47 20.53
CA ARG A 188 -5.45 -14.60 20.10
C ARG A 188 -4.98 -15.19 18.78
N ASP A 189 -5.42 -16.39 18.48
CA ASP A 189 -5.21 -17.04 17.19
C ASP A 189 -6.07 -16.38 16.09
N HIS A 190 -5.55 -16.38 14.87
CA HIS A 190 -6.22 -15.83 13.68
C HIS A 190 -6.34 -16.90 12.57
N PRO A 191 -7.12 -17.98 12.77
CA PRO A 191 -7.11 -19.15 11.88
C PRO A 191 -7.49 -18.84 10.43
N ILE A 192 -8.23 -17.74 10.19
CA ILE A 192 -8.55 -17.27 8.82
C ILE A 192 -7.31 -16.71 8.13
N TRP A 193 -6.45 -16.00 8.87
CA TRP A 193 -5.31 -15.27 8.33
C TRP A 193 -3.99 -16.03 8.45
N ASP A 194 -3.85 -16.90 9.46
CA ASP A 194 -2.66 -17.75 9.66
C ASP A 194 -2.59 -18.91 8.67
N SER A 195 -3.70 -19.22 8.02
CA SER A 195 -3.73 -20.30 7.03
C SER A 195 -2.82 -20.00 5.86
N PRO A 196 -1.91 -20.92 5.47
CA PRO A 196 -1.04 -20.74 4.31
C PRO A 196 -1.81 -20.59 2.99
N VAL A 197 -3.08 -21.04 2.96
CA VAL A 197 -3.96 -20.92 1.78
C VAL A 197 -4.75 -19.63 1.73
N SER A 198 -4.70 -18.76 2.76
CA SER A 198 -5.57 -17.58 2.82
C SER A 198 -5.24 -16.56 1.71
N LEU A 199 -3.95 -16.27 1.48
CA LEU A 199 -3.53 -15.38 0.40
C LEU A 199 -3.74 -16.01 -0.98
N GLU A 200 -3.54 -17.32 -1.08
CA GLU A 200 -3.81 -18.09 -2.29
C GLU A 200 -5.30 -18.03 -2.68
N HIS A 201 -6.19 -18.25 -1.70
CA HIS A 201 -7.63 -18.14 -1.93
C HIS A 201 -8.04 -16.70 -2.26
N PHE A 202 -7.41 -15.70 -1.64
CA PHE A 202 -7.66 -14.31 -1.99
C PHE A 202 -7.21 -14.00 -3.43
N ALA A 203 -6.05 -14.51 -3.86
CA ALA A 203 -5.59 -14.37 -5.23
C ALA A 203 -6.56 -15.00 -6.23
N GLN A 204 -7.08 -16.21 -5.95
CA GLN A 204 -8.11 -16.85 -6.78
C GLN A 204 -9.39 -16.01 -6.86
N SER A 205 -9.81 -15.43 -5.73
CA SER A 205 -11.01 -14.58 -5.66
C SER A 205 -10.86 -13.30 -6.47
N LEU A 206 -9.70 -12.63 -6.41
CA LEU A 206 -9.42 -11.45 -7.22
C LEU A 206 -9.32 -11.79 -8.72
N THR A 207 -8.70 -12.92 -9.06
CA THR A 207 -8.64 -13.40 -10.43
C THR A 207 -10.05 -13.62 -10.98
N ALA A 208 -10.90 -14.30 -10.24
CA ALA A 208 -12.30 -14.53 -10.63
C ALA A 208 -13.08 -13.21 -10.79
N LEU A 209 -12.86 -12.23 -9.93
CA LEU A 209 -13.44 -10.89 -10.06
C LEU A 209 -13.03 -10.22 -11.38
N LEU A 210 -11.75 -10.33 -11.76
CA LEU A 210 -11.22 -9.71 -12.97
C LEU A 210 -11.67 -10.45 -14.25
N GLU A 211 -11.84 -11.76 -14.20
CA GLU A 211 -12.20 -12.63 -15.32
C GLU A 211 -13.71 -12.88 -15.46
N ALA A 212 -14.52 -12.45 -14.49
CA ALA A 212 -15.96 -12.68 -14.51
C ALA A 212 -16.57 -12.23 -15.85
N PRO A 213 -17.44 -13.03 -16.48
CA PRO A 213 -18.13 -12.61 -17.70
C PRO A 213 -18.98 -11.37 -17.46
N LEU A 214 -19.13 -10.53 -18.48
CA LEU A 214 -19.96 -9.35 -18.42
C LEU A 214 -21.37 -9.69 -18.88
N GLU A 215 -22.28 -9.94 -17.94
CA GLU A 215 -23.70 -10.13 -18.19
C GLU A 215 -24.43 -8.84 -17.76
N LEU A 216 -24.57 -7.89 -18.67
CA LEU A 216 -25.41 -6.71 -18.44
C LEU A 216 -26.87 -7.07 -18.72
N ALA A 217 -27.74 -6.80 -17.75
CA ALA A 217 -29.18 -6.91 -18.00
C ALA A 217 -29.54 -6.00 -19.21
N PRO A 218 -30.48 -6.41 -20.10
CA PRO A 218 -30.92 -5.57 -21.18
C PRO A 218 -31.49 -4.25 -20.59
N GLU A 219 -31.15 -3.12 -21.23
CA GLU A 219 -31.69 -1.82 -20.85
C GLU A 219 -33.19 -1.91 -20.72
N ARG A 220 -33.75 -1.59 -19.57
CA ARG A 220 -35.18 -1.47 -19.40
C ARG A 220 -35.62 -0.30 -20.28
N SER A 221 -36.22 -0.63 -21.44
CA SER A 221 -36.88 0.36 -22.28
C SER A 221 -38.00 0.98 -21.43
N GLU A 222 -37.88 2.27 -21.08
CA GLU A 222 -38.92 3.09 -20.51
C GLU A 222 -39.94 3.45 -21.61
#